data_31ed297f4b72b6a4655f484e790a3ed6
#
_entry.id   31ed297f4b72b6a4655f484e790a3ed6
#
_cell.length_a   1.000
_cell.length_b   1.000
_cell.length_c   1.000
_cell.angle_alpha   90.00
_cell.angle_beta   90.00
_cell.angle_gamma   90.00
#
_symmetry.space_group_name_H-M   'P 1'
#
loop_
_entity.id
_entity.type
_entity.pdbx_description
1 polymer ?
#
loop_
_entity_poly.entity_id
_entity_poly.type
_entity_poly.pdbx_seq_one_letter_code
_entity_poly.pdbx_strand_id
1 'polypeptide(L)'
;FWNVGKPFTLHGAVYVSLYKIGRNGYQAFTNTEGVLLRCENLETERDPEKLTWETLPDGDIGIRTPREISHVSEEHSSVVLSDGTIFTVFRTVSSYPYCAYSRDGGHTFTEPERMRYADGRFMNNPRAANFIWKCKNGKYLYWFHNNRYDGYTNRNPVWISGAVEYKLKAEDGMRLKFSQPEILLYDDDLHSIISYPDMIEDTPVE
;
A
#
# COMPACT_ATOMS: atom_id res chain seq x y z
N PHE A 1 0.84 2.56 -16.55
CA PHE A 1 0.73 2.82 -15.10
C PHE A 1 -0.74 2.73 -14.68
N TRP A 2 -0.96 2.25 -13.47
CA TRP A 2 -2.27 2.14 -12.86
C TRP A 2 -2.22 2.60 -11.41
N ASN A 3 -3.26 3.27 -10.93
CA ASN A 3 -3.36 3.79 -9.57
C ASN A 3 -4.63 3.28 -8.89
N VAL A 4 -4.55 3.00 -7.60
CA VAL A 4 -5.71 2.73 -6.73
C VAL A 4 -5.56 3.38 -5.35
N GLY A 5 -4.37 3.84 -4.99
CA GLY A 5 -4.08 4.49 -3.71
C GLY A 5 -4.44 5.97 -3.70
N LYS A 6 -4.66 6.54 -2.51
CA LYS A 6 -4.81 7.99 -2.34
C LYS A 6 -3.46 8.70 -2.49
N PRO A 7 -3.44 9.92 -3.04
CA PRO A 7 -2.27 10.79 -2.92
C PRO A 7 -1.96 11.10 -1.46
N PHE A 8 -0.69 11.34 -1.17
CA PHE A 8 -0.23 11.78 0.15
C PHE A 8 0.84 12.85 0.01
N THR A 9 1.09 13.60 1.08
CA THR A 9 2.10 14.64 1.10
C THR A 9 3.23 14.30 2.07
N LEU A 10 4.45 14.65 1.71
CA LEU A 10 5.64 14.54 2.55
C LEU A 10 6.59 15.72 2.22
N HIS A 11 6.95 16.49 3.24
CA HIS A 11 7.85 17.66 3.12
C HIS A 11 7.47 18.65 2.01
N GLY A 12 6.16 18.89 1.80
CA GLY A 12 5.64 19.78 0.78
C GLY A 12 5.57 19.21 -0.64
N ALA A 13 6.06 18.02 -0.87
CA ALA A 13 5.87 17.29 -2.12
C ALA A 13 4.61 16.42 -2.08
N VAL A 14 3.94 16.27 -3.21
CA VAL A 14 2.78 15.37 -3.39
C VAL A 14 3.22 14.08 -4.06
N TYR A 15 2.76 12.97 -3.53
CA TYR A 15 3.08 11.63 -4.00
C TYR A 15 1.82 10.89 -4.45
N VAL A 16 1.95 10.11 -5.52
CA VAL A 16 0.90 9.19 -6.00
C VAL A 16 1.51 7.81 -6.16
N SER A 17 0.96 6.83 -5.45
CA SER A 17 1.36 5.43 -5.61
C SER A 17 0.79 4.86 -6.91
N LEU A 18 1.65 4.31 -7.74
CA LEU A 18 1.32 3.71 -9.02
C LEU A 18 1.95 2.32 -9.12
N TYR A 19 1.62 1.56 -10.13
CA TYR A 19 2.43 0.42 -10.54
C TYR A 19 2.63 0.39 -12.06
N LYS A 20 3.82 -0.06 -12.45
CA LYS A 20 4.17 -0.28 -13.84
C LYS A 20 3.56 -1.61 -14.29
N ILE A 21 2.95 -1.59 -15.45
CA ILE A 21 2.54 -2.78 -16.18
C ILE A 21 3.62 -3.07 -17.19
N GLY A 22 3.90 -4.33 -17.45
CA GLY A 22 4.96 -4.77 -18.37
C GLY A 22 5.02 -3.99 -19.70
N ARG A 23 6.16 -4.01 -20.34
CA ARG A 23 6.52 -3.16 -21.47
C ARG A 23 5.43 -3.14 -22.54
N ASN A 24 4.93 -1.94 -22.88
CA ASN A 24 3.84 -1.71 -23.86
C ASN A 24 2.47 -2.31 -23.45
N GLY A 25 2.18 -2.49 -22.16
CA GLY A 25 0.96 -3.14 -21.70
C GLY A 25 0.91 -4.65 -21.97
N TYR A 26 1.93 -5.20 -22.57
CA TYR A 26 2.08 -6.64 -22.76
C TYR A 26 2.38 -7.28 -21.40
N GLN A 27 1.66 -8.34 -21.04
CA GLN A 27 1.72 -8.95 -19.73
C GLN A 27 1.15 -8.06 -18.60
N ALA A 28 0.17 -7.22 -18.92
CA ALA A 28 -0.65 -6.57 -17.89
C ALA A 28 -1.06 -7.61 -16.85
N PHE A 29 -0.91 -7.26 -15.57
CA PHE A 29 -1.24 -8.12 -14.43
C PHE A 29 -0.38 -9.39 -14.26
N THR A 30 0.70 -9.55 -15.00
CA THR A 30 1.58 -10.73 -14.91
C THR A 30 3.05 -10.39 -14.65
N ASN A 31 3.46 -9.14 -14.81
CA ASN A 31 4.81 -8.68 -14.51
C ASN A 31 4.78 -7.21 -14.10
N THR A 32 4.53 -6.96 -12.81
CA THR A 32 4.27 -5.63 -12.29
C THR A 32 5.20 -5.26 -11.14
N GLU A 33 5.40 -3.97 -10.94
CA GLU A 33 6.18 -3.40 -9.84
C GLU A 33 5.66 -1.99 -9.49
N GLY A 34 5.72 -1.65 -8.21
CA GLY A 34 5.25 -0.36 -7.70
C GLY A 34 6.23 0.76 -8.00
N VAL A 35 5.67 1.96 -8.14
CA VAL A 35 6.42 3.22 -8.23
C VAL A 35 5.65 4.32 -7.50
N LEU A 36 6.37 5.36 -7.11
CA LEU A 36 5.79 6.61 -6.66
C LEU A 36 6.03 7.67 -7.74
N LEU A 37 4.99 8.39 -8.10
CA LEU A 37 5.13 9.63 -8.84
C LEU A 37 5.14 10.77 -7.82
N ARG A 38 6.21 11.56 -7.79
CA ARG A 38 6.40 12.68 -6.87
C ARG A 38 6.37 13.99 -7.63
N CYS A 39 5.58 14.94 -7.15
CA CYS A 39 5.61 16.32 -7.61
C CYS A 39 6.09 17.24 -6.47
N GLU A 40 7.18 17.93 -6.70
CA GLU A 40 7.85 18.72 -5.68
C GLU A 40 7.13 20.05 -5.39
N ASN A 41 6.47 20.60 -6.38
CA ASN A 41 5.90 21.96 -6.32
C ASN A 41 4.40 22.04 -6.61
N LEU A 42 3.65 20.94 -6.57
CA LEU A 42 2.22 20.91 -6.90
C LEU A 42 1.38 21.85 -6.02
N GLU A 43 1.74 22.01 -4.75
CA GLU A 43 0.98 22.87 -3.82
C GLU A 43 1.25 24.37 -4.03
N THR A 44 2.36 24.73 -4.64
CA THR A 44 2.80 26.14 -4.74
C THR A 44 2.81 26.70 -6.16
N GLU A 45 3.09 25.85 -7.16
CA GLU A 45 3.14 26.26 -8.56
C GLU A 45 1.72 26.38 -9.16
N ARG A 46 1.47 27.45 -9.87
CA ARG A 46 0.19 27.75 -10.53
C ARG A 46 0.17 27.45 -12.02
N ASP A 47 1.35 27.35 -12.61
CA ASP A 47 1.53 27.07 -14.02
C ASP A 47 1.76 25.56 -14.18
N PRO A 48 0.82 24.80 -14.78
CA PRO A 48 0.96 23.37 -14.92
C PRO A 48 2.16 22.94 -15.77
N GLU A 49 2.66 23.82 -16.65
CA GLU A 49 3.85 23.53 -17.47
C GLU A 49 5.17 23.61 -16.68
N LYS A 50 5.12 24.19 -15.46
CA LYS A 50 6.28 24.30 -14.56
C LYS A 50 6.27 23.28 -13.43
N LEU A 51 5.30 22.34 -13.42
CA LEU A 51 5.30 21.26 -12.45
C LEU A 51 6.48 20.32 -12.68
N THR A 52 7.20 20.03 -11.60
CA THR A 52 8.35 19.12 -11.63
C THR A 52 7.97 17.76 -11.11
N TRP A 53 8.09 16.76 -11.96
CA TRP A 53 7.72 15.38 -11.65
C TRP A 53 8.93 14.45 -11.72
N GLU A 54 8.99 13.51 -10.79
CA GLU A 54 9.95 12.41 -10.80
C GLU A 54 9.27 11.08 -10.47
N THR A 55 9.89 9.99 -10.89
CA THR A 55 9.44 8.62 -10.62
C THR A 55 10.41 7.95 -9.67
N LEU A 56 9.90 7.40 -8.59
CA LEU A 56 10.65 6.72 -7.52
C LEU A 56 10.22 5.24 -7.40
N PRO A 57 11.03 4.34 -6.83
CA PRO A 57 12.41 4.56 -6.37
C PRO A 57 13.38 4.85 -7.50
N ASP A 58 14.59 5.23 -7.13
CA ASP A 58 15.68 5.48 -8.08
C ASP A 58 16.02 4.22 -8.86
N GLY A 59 16.43 4.41 -10.13
CA GLY A 59 16.80 3.32 -11.02
C GLY A 59 15.64 2.70 -11.79
N ASP A 60 15.89 1.54 -12.40
CA ASP A 60 14.95 0.90 -13.32
C ASP A 60 13.96 -0.06 -12.64
N ILE A 61 14.29 -0.52 -11.44
CA ILE A 61 13.51 -1.51 -10.70
C ILE A 61 12.63 -0.81 -9.67
N GLY A 62 11.32 -1.05 -9.76
CA GLY A 62 10.35 -0.54 -8.81
C GLY A 62 10.20 -1.41 -7.56
N ILE A 63 9.21 -1.07 -6.73
CA ILE A 63 8.90 -1.77 -5.49
C ILE A 63 8.24 -3.11 -5.83
N ARG A 64 8.92 -4.21 -5.57
CA ARG A 64 8.43 -5.56 -5.87
C ARG A 64 9.08 -6.64 -5.03
N THR A 65 8.37 -7.75 -4.84
CA THR A 65 8.98 -8.97 -4.31
C THR A 65 9.99 -9.56 -5.31
N PRO A 66 10.94 -10.40 -4.86
CA PRO A 66 11.67 -11.29 -5.75
C PRO A 66 10.72 -12.04 -6.69
N ARG A 67 11.07 -12.19 -7.97
CA ARG A 67 10.17 -12.74 -9.00
C ARG A 67 9.78 -14.20 -8.75
N GLU A 68 10.63 -14.96 -8.10
CA GLU A 68 10.38 -16.34 -7.67
C GLU A 68 9.30 -16.45 -6.58
N ILE A 69 9.05 -15.38 -5.82
CA ILE A 69 7.97 -15.29 -4.82
C ILE A 69 6.67 -14.86 -5.49
N SER A 70 6.73 -13.78 -6.27
CA SER A 70 5.60 -13.26 -7.01
C SER A 70 6.07 -12.40 -8.18
N HIS A 71 5.55 -12.68 -9.36
CA HIS A 71 5.75 -11.81 -10.53
C HIS A 71 4.77 -10.62 -10.55
N VAL A 72 3.83 -10.58 -9.60
CA VAL A 72 2.86 -9.52 -9.40
C VAL A 72 3.19 -8.75 -8.13
N SER A 73 3.34 -7.43 -8.26
CA SER A 73 3.40 -6.45 -7.19
C SER A 73 2.56 -5.26 -7.62
N GLU A 74 1.28 -5.24 -7.21
CA GLU A 74 0.25 -4.37 -7.76
C GLU A 74 -0.47 -3.58 -6.66
N GLU A 75 -1.14 -2.51 -7.09
CA GLU A 75 -2.10 -1.75 -6.27
C GLU A 75 -1.48 -1.28 -4.96
N HIS A 76 -0.34 -0.58 -5.10
CA HIS A 76 0.38 -0.02 -3.97
C HIS A 76 -0.47 1.06 -3.27
N SER A 77 -0.64 0.90 -1.97
CA SER A 77 -1.28 1.88 -1.09
C SER A 77 -0.26 2.33 -0.04
N SER A 78 -0.04 3.63 0.06
CA SER A 78 1.04 4.18 0.88
C SER A 78 0.54 5.21 1.88
N VAL A 79 1.21 5.29 3.04
CA VAL A 79 1.02 6.30 4.08
C VAL A 79 2.35 6.80 4.61
N VAL A 80 2.36 7.99 5.19
CA VAL A 80 3.53 8.58 5.85
C VAL A 80 3.41 8.38 7.36
N LEU A 81 4.44 7.79 7.97
CA LEU A 81 4.56 7.63 9.41
C LEU A 81 5.00 8.95 10.08
N SER A 82 4.99 8.99 11.41
CA SER A 82 5.26 10.23 12.16
C SER A 82 6.69 10.77 12.00
N ASP A 83 7.63 9.90 11.65
CA ASP A 83 9.04 10.25 11.40
C ASP A 83 9.36 10.56 9.93
N GLY A 84 8.35 10.59 9.06
CA GLY A 84 8.54 10.79 7.62
C GLY A 84 8.79 9.51 6.82
N THR A 85 8.89 8.35 7.47
CA THR A 85 8.99 7.06 6.77
C THR A 85 7.76 6.83 5.89
N ILE A 86 7.95 6.49 4.62
CA ILE A 86 6.87 6.04 3.74
C ILE A 86 6.70 4.53 3.95
N PHE A 87 5.50 4.11 4.34
CA PHE A 87 5.10 2.71 4.40
C PHE A 87 4.18 2.41 3.24
N THR A 88 4.46 1.35 2.47
CA THR A 88 3.63 0.90 1.36
C THR A 88 3.23 -0.55 1.51
N VAL A 89 1.97 -0.86 1.19
CA VAL A 89 1.43 -2.22 1.09
C VAL A 89 1.03 -2.51 -0.34
N PHE A 90 1.09 -3.77 -0.76
CA PHE A 90 0.69 -4.17 -2.10
C PHE A 90 0.29 -5.64 -2.17
N ARG A 91 -0.52 -5.97 -3.17
CA ARG A 91 -0.94 -7.34 -3.44
C ARG A 91 0.08 -8.11 -4.26
N THR A 92 0.10 -9.42 -4.03
CA THR A 92 0.88 -10.40 -4.78
C THR A 92 -0.01 -11.59 -5.17
N VAL A 93 0.55 -12.56 -5.90
CA VAL A 93 -0.10 -13.86 -6.15
C VAL A 93 0.37 -14.95 -5.18
N SER A 94 1.09 -14.57 -4.12
CA SER A 94 1.61 -15.53 -3.13
C SER A 94 0.64 -15.87 -1.99
N SER A 95 -0.61 -15.38 -2.04
CA SER A 95 -1.61 -15.45 -0.96
C SER A 95 -1.24 -14.66 0.30
N TYR A 96 -0.26 -13.77 0.22
CA TYR A 96 0.17 -12.88 1.30
C TYR A 96 0.29 -11.44 0.80
N PRO A 97 -0.14 -10.46 1.61
CA PRO A 97 0.17 -9.07 1.34
C PRO A 97 1.64 -8.80 1.73
N TYR A 98 2.29 -7.94 0.97
CA TYR A 98 3.66 -7.49 1.23
C TYR A 98 3.70 -6.01 1.54
N CYS A 99 4.71 -5.61 2.27
CA CYS A 99 4.99 -4.21 2.55
C CYS A 99 6.48 -3.89 2.42
N ALA A 100 6.76 -2.60 2.25
CA ALA A 100 8.11 -2.07 2.24
C ALA A 100 8.13 -0.68 2.88
N TYR A 101 9.30 -0.22 3.31
CA TYR A 101 9.52 1.06 3.97
C TYR A 101 10.58 1.87 3.21
N SER A 102 10.35 3.17 3.07
CA SER A 102 11.36 4.13 2.60
C SER A 102 11.61 5.16 3.68
N ARG A 103 12.88 5.48 3.93
CA ARG A 103 13.33 6.45 4.93
C ARG A 103 13.98 7.69 4.32
N ASP A 104 14.01 7.76 3.01
CA ASP A 104 14.68 8.79 2.21
C ASP A 104 13.74 9.47 1.20
N GLY A 105 12.45 9.53 1.53
CA GLY A 105 11.47 10.19 0.68
C GLY A 105 11.06 9.40 -0.57
N GLY A 106 11.29 8.09 -0.59
CA GLY A 106 10.90 7.21 -1.70
C GLY A 106 12.03 6.83 -2.64
N HIS A 107 13.24 7.36 -2.45
CA HIS A 107 14.40 7.07 -3.32
C HIS A 107 14.83 5.62 -3.23
N THR A 108 14.81 5.04 -2.02
CA THR A 108 15.03 3.62 -1.81
C THR A 108 13.96 3.01 -0.91
N PHE A 109 13.77 1.70 -1.04
CA PHE A 109 12.86 0.92 -0.19
C PHE A 109 13.61 -0.28 0.39
N THR A 110 13.17 -0.69 1.59
CA THR A 110 13.61 -1.98 2.16
C THR A 110 13.20 -3.12 1.25
N GLU A 111 13.87 -4.27 1.37
CA GLU A 111 13.36 -5.51 0.78
C GLU A 111 11.92 -5.74 1.25
N PRO A 112 10.98 -6.03 0.32
CA PRO A 112 9.60 -6.29 0.70
C PRO A 112 9.46 -7.50 1.59
N GLU A 113 8.67 -7.36 2.64
CA GLU A 113 8.40 -8.41 3.61
C GLU A 113 6.91 -8.76 3.69
N ARG A 114 6.60 -10.01 4.07
CA ARG A 114 5.23 -10.43 4.34
C ARG A 114 4.69 -9.70 5.56
N MET A 115 3.50 -9.16 5.45
CA MET A 115 2.85 -8.50 6.57
C MET A 115 2.51 -9.49 7.69
N ARG A 116 2.60 -9.00 8.93
CA ARG A 116 2.34 -9.77 10.15
C ARG A 116 1.45 -9.00 11.11
N TYR A 117 0.66 -9.75 11.88
CA TYR A 117 0.02 -9.25 13.08
C TYR A 117 1.04 -9.03 14.20
N ALA A 118 0.59 -8.34 15.25
CA ALA A 118 1.41 -8.06 16.44
C ALA A 118 1.93 -9.32 17.17
N ASP A 119 1.25 -10.43 17.02
CA ASP A 119 1.63 -11.74 17.58
C ASP A 119 2.62 -12.52 16.70
N GLY A 120 3.03 -11.96 15.56
CA GLY A 120 3.98 -12.55 14.64
C GLY A 120 3.40 -13.46 13.55
N ARG A 121 2.10 -13.80 13.60
CA ARG A 121 1.46 -14.57 12.55
C ARG A 121 1.38 -13.77 11.25
N PHE A 122 1.54 -14.44 10.11
CA PHE A 122 1.38 -13.82 8.81
C PHE A 122 -0.07 -13.45 8.53
N MET A 123 -0.26 -12.30 7.92
CA MET A 123 -1.53 -11.93 7.31
C MET A 123 -1.72 -12.67 6.00
N ASN A 124 -2.97 -12.93 5.63
CA ASN A 124 -3.31 -13.53 4.34
C ASN A 124 -4.07 -12.52 3.49
N ASN A 125 -3.88 -12.58 2.19
CA ASN A 125 -4.70 -11.82 1.25
C ASN A 125 -4.67 -12.53 -0.11
N PRO A 126 -5.82 -12.75 -0.78
CA PRO A 126 -5.85 -13.31 -2.11
C PRO A 126 -5.23 -12.31 -3.10
N ARG A 127 -5.23 -12.61 -4.39
CA ARG A 127 -4.89 -11.63 -5.41
C ARG A 127 -5.97 -10.53 -5.48
N ALA A 128 -6.05 -9.72 -4.45
CA ALA A 128 -7.02 -8.65 -4.29
C ALA A 128 -6.31 -7.40 -3.76
N ALA A 129 -6.84 -6.23 -4.13
CA ALA A 129 -6.39 -4.96 -3.58
C ALA A 129 -6.45 -4.99 -2.06
N ASN A 130 -5.50 -4.30 -1.43
CA ASN A 130 -5.48 -4.06 0.00
C ASN A 130 -5.03 -2.61 0.23
N PHE A 131 -5.54 -1.99 1.29
CA PHE A 131 -5.38 -0.56 1.49
C PHE A 131 -4.96 -0.23 2.90
N ILE A 132 -4.11 0.78 3.03
CA ILE A 132 -3.73 1.37 4.30
C ILE A 132 -4.12 2.85 4.32
N TRP A 133 -4.70 3.31 5.41
CA TRP A 133 -5.05 4.71 5.62
C TRP A 133 -4.52 5.18 6.96
N LYS A 134 -4.06 6.41 7.01
CA LYS A 134 -3.73 7.12 8.25
C LYS A 134 -4.93 7.92 8.72
N CYS A 135 -5.35 7.69 9.95
CA CYS A 135 -6.44 8.42 10.59
C CYS A 135 -5.95 9.74 11.21
N LYS A 136 -6.85 10.70 11.40
CA LYS A 136 -6.56 12.01 12.05
C LYS A 136 -5.96 11.86 13.45
N ASN A 137 -6.28 10.77 14.16
CA ASN A 137 -5.73 10.47 15.49
C ASN A 137 -4.32 9.85 15.47
N GLY A 138 -3.67 9.79 14.29
CA GLY A 138 -2.33 9.24 14.11
C GLY A 138 -2.23 7.72 14.09
N LYS A 139 -3.35 7.01 14.16
CA LYS A 139 -3.42 5.55 13.99
C LYS A 139 -3.68 5.19 12.54
N TYR A 140 -3.66 3.88 12.22
CA TYR A 140 -3.80 3.38 10.86
C TYR A 140 -4.89 2.33 10.80
N LEU A 141 -5.56 2.23 9.65
CA LEU A 141 -6.51 1.18 9.33
C LEU A 141 -6.05 0.46 8.07
N TYR A 142 -5.99 -0.87 8.14
CA TYR A 142 -5.63 -1.73 7.03
C TYR A 142 -6.82 -2.59 6.62
N TRP A 143 -7.23 -2.46 5.37
CA TRP A 143 -8.37 -3.13 4.73
C TRP A 143 -7.87 -4.24 3.82
N PHE A 144 -8.40 -5.48 3.95
CA PHE A 144 -7.94 -6.65 3.21
C PHE A 144 -8.96 -7.80 3.30
N HIS A 145 -8.68 -8.97 2.71
CA HIS A 145 -9.64 -10.08 2.64
C HIS A 145 -9.33 -11.26 3.56
N ASN A 146 -8.16 -11.32 4.18
CA ASN A 146 -7.75 -12.31 5.20
C ASN A 146 -8.00 -13.78 4.82
N ASN A 147 -7.78 -14.14 3.57
CA ASN A 147 -7.81 -15.54 3.14
C ASN A 147 -6.62 -15.89 2.24
N ARG A 148 -6.37 -17.19 2.09
CA ARG A 148 -5.30 -17.72 1.24
C ARG A 148 -5.91 -18.23 -0.06
N TYR A 149 -5.71 -17.47 -1.11
CA TYR A 149 -6.13 -17.81 -2.45
C TYR A 149 -5.24 -17.11 -3.46
N ASP A 150 -4.81 -17.81 -4.50
CA ASP A 150 -3.95 -17.25 -5.55
C ASP A 150 -4.74 -16.51 -6.65
N GLY A 151 -6.05 -16.73 -6.71
CA GLY A 151 -6.95 -16.04 -7.62
C GLY A 151 -7.48 -14.71 -7.07
N TYR A 152 -8.37 -14.11 -7.84
CA TYR A 152 -8.92 -12.76 -7.58
C TYR A 152 -10.40 -12.74 -7.14
N THR A 153 -11.02 -13.89 -6.92
CA THR A 153 -12.47 -14.01 -6.67
C THR A 153 -12.86 -14.04 -5.19
N ASN A 154 -12.04 -14.58 -4.31
CA ASN A 154 -12.37 -14.73 -2.88
C ASN A 154 -12.25 -13.41 -2.12
N ARG A 155 -13.25 -12.53 -2.26
CA ARG A 155 -13.26 -11.18 -1.70
C ARG A 155 -14.39 -10.91 -0.71
N ASN A 156 -14.95 -11.95 -0.12
CA ASN A 156 -15.97 -11.90 0.91
C ASN A 156 -15.61 -12.91 2.01
N PRO A 157 -15.57 -12.54 3.28
CA PRO A 157 -15.76 -11.18 3.81
C PRO A 157 -14.56 -10.25 3.62
N VAL A 158 -14.79 -8.98 3.93
CA VAL A 158 -13.75 -7.97 4.08
C VAL A 158 -13.39 -7.81 5.54
N TRP A 159 -12.10 -7.66 5.78
CA TRP A 159 -11.52 -7.52 7.12
C TRP A 159 -10.82 -6.17 7.29
N ILE A 160 -10.75 -5.72 8.53
CA ILE A 160 -10.01 -4.53 8.93
C ILE A 160 -9.10 -4.85 10.11
N SER A 161 -7.90 -4.27 10.12
CA SER A 161 -6.94 -4.33 11.23
C SER A 161 -6.49 -2.92 11.57
N GLY A 162 -6.52 -2.58 12.84
CA GLY A 162 -5.94 -1.33 13.34
C GLY A 162 -4.42 -1.45 13.45
N ALA A 163 -3.69 -0.34 13.26
CA ALA A 163 -2.26 -0.33 13.49
C ALA A 163 -1.77 0.91 14.22
N VAL A 164 -0.66 0.74 14.93
CA VAL A 164 0.05 1.79 15.65
C VAL A 164 1.53 1.76 15.31
N GLU A 165 2.17 2.90 15.40
CA GLU A 165 3.60 3.01 15.21
C GLU A 165 4.39 2.46 16.40
N TYR A 166 5.54 1.88 16.10
CA TYR A 166 6.55 1.50 17.10
C TYR A 166 7.95 1.62 16.51
N LYS A 167 8.94 1.76 17.37
CA LYS A 167 10.36 1.83 16.98
C LYS A 167 11.06 0.53 17.37
N LEU A 168 11.72 -0.12 16.42
CA LEU A 168 12.66 -1.19 16.72
C LEU A 168 14.00 -0.61 17.16
N LYS A 169 14.56 -1.14 18.26
CA LYS A 169 15.87 -0.67 18.77
C LYS A 169 17.02 -0.87 17.77
N ALA A 170 16.88 -1.82 16.87
CA ALA A 170 17.92 -2.20 15.89
C ALA A 170 17.73 -1.52 14.52
N GLU A 171 16.64 -0.80 14.30
CA GLU A 171 16.35 -0.16 13.02
C GLU A 171 16.26 1.35 13.17
N ASP A 172 16.69 2.05 12.14
CA ASP A 172 16.44 3.47 12.01
C ASP A 172 15.07 3.68 11.36
N GLY A 173 14.15 4.38 12.07
CA GLY A 173 12.81 4.70 11.60
C GLY A 173 11.67 3.92 12.28
N MET A 174 10.45 4.42 12.06
CA MET A 174 9.23 3.84 12.60
C MET A 174 8.75 2.65 11.77
N ARG A 175 7.99 1.76 12.42
CA ARG A 175 7.30 0.63 11.80
C ARG A 175 5.85 0.55 12.27
N LEU A 176 5.03 -0.25 11.60
CA LEU A 176 3.63 -0.47 11.98
C LEU A 176 3.43 -1.85 12.63
N LYS A 177 2.69 -1.86 13.73
CA LYS A 177 2.26 -3.05 14.46
C LYS A 177 0.75 -3.18 14.36
N PHE A 178 0.28 -4.29 13.81
CA PHE A 178 -1.12 -4.52 13.44
C PHE A 178 -1.85 -5.37 14.47
N SER A 179 -3.09 -4.98 14.80
CA SER A 179 -4.01 -5.75 15.64
C SER A 179 -4.47 -7.04 14.95
N GLN A 180 -5.12 -7.92 15.73
CA GLN A 180 -5.97 -8.95 15.14
C GLN A 180 -7.05 -8.31 14.28
N PRO A 181 -7.49 -8.96 13.20
CA PRO A 181 -8.48 -8.39 12.30
C PRO A 181 -9.89 -8.62 12.79
N GLU A 182 -10.77 -7.71 12.41
CA GLU A 182 -12.22 -7.80 12.59
C GLU A 182 -12.91 -7.84 11.23
N ILE A 183 -14.06 -8.52 11.14
CA ILE A 183 -14.88 -8.48 9.93
C ILE A 183 -15.53 -7.10 9.83
N LEU A 184 -15.29 -6.42 8.71
CA LEU A 184 -15.86 -5.10 8.44
C LEU A 184 -17.12 -5.17 7.58
N LEU A 185 -17.06 -5.96 6.50
CA LEU A 185 -18.17 -6.12 5.56
C LEU A 185 -18.34 -7.60 5.24
N TYR A 186 -19.59 -8.00 5.16
CA TYR A 186 -19.99 -9.36 4.83
C TYR A 186 -21.25 -9.34 3.95
N ASP A 187 -21.29 -10.24 2.97
CA ASP A 187 -22.47 -10.50 2.14
C ASP A 187 -22.82 -11.98 2.26
N ASP A 188 -24.11 -12.29 2.40
CA ASP A 188 -24.61 -13.67 2.51
C ASP A 188 -24.39 -14.47 1.22
N ASP A 189 -24.31 -13.79 0.07
CA ASP A 189 -23.82 -14.41 -1.16
C ASP A 189 -22.29 -14.52 -1.12
N LEU A 190 -21.81 -15.72 -0.86
CA LEU A 190 -20.38 -16.01 -0.77
C LEU A 190 -19.62 -15.76 -2.09
N HIS A 191 -20.32 -15.59 -3.22
CA HIS A 191 -19.73 -15.23 -4.50
C HIS A 191 -19.62 -13.72 -4.73
N SER A 192 -20.19 -12.92 -3.82
CA SER A 192 -20.05 -11.46 -3.86
C SER A 192 -18.59 -11.05 -3.81
N ILE A 193 -18.22 -10.09 -4.67
CA ILE A 193 -16.88 -9.52 -4.76
C ILE A 193 -16.89 -8.12 -4.18
N ILE A 194 -16.48 -7.98 -2.91
CA ILE A 194 -16.36 -6.69 -2.22
C ILE A 194 -14.94 -6.17 -2.45
N SER A 195 -14.79 -5.02 -3.12
CA SER A 195 -13.48 -4.56 -3.56
C SER A 195 -13.40 -3.05 -3.74
N TYR A 196 -12.20 -2.52 -3.74
CA TYR A 196 -11.89 -1.11 -4.04
C TYR A 196 -12.67 -0.10 -3.18
N PRO A 197 -12.55 -0.17 -1.84
CA PRO A 197 -13.17 0.79 -0.96
C PRO A 197 -12.50 2.16 -1.05
N ASP A 198 -13.23 3.17 -0.62
CA ASP A 198 -12.64 4.43 -0.20
C ASP A 198 -12.99 4.68 1.27
N MET A 199 -12.12 5.41 1.97
CA MET A 199 -12.33 5.80 3.36
C MET A 199 -12.39 7.33 3.46
N ILE A 200 -13.48 7.80 4.02
CA ILE A 200 -13.64 9.21 4.41
C ILE A 200 -13.73 9.23 5.93
N GLU A 201 -12.82 9.95 6.55
CA GLU A 201 -12.88 10.23 7.99
C GLU A 201 -13.66 11.52 8.20
N ASP A 202 -14.91 11.37 8.60
CA ASP A 202 -15.77 12.51 8.93
C ASP A 202 -15.39 13.13 10.28
N THR A 203 -15.77 14.39 10.51
CA THR A 203 -15.67 15.00 11.83
C THR A 203 -16.63 14.30 12.78
N PRO A 204 -16.24 14.02 14.03
CA PRO A 204 -17.18 13.51 15.01
C PRO A 204 -18.40 14.44 15.06
N VAL A 205 -19.58 13.89 14.82
CA VAL A 205 -20.80 14.60 15.13
C VAL A 205 -20.87 14.58 16.66
N GLU A 206 -20.78 15.76 17.30
CA GLU A 206 -21.00 15.92 18.73
C GLU A 206 -22.43 15.51 19.12
#